data_36842d5a6ec9eecebb35066cabaeb7d1
#
_entry.id   36842d5a6ec9eecebb35066cabaeb7d1
#
_cell.length_a   1.000
_cell.length_b   1.000
_cell.length_c   1.000
_cell.angle_alpha   90.00
_cell.angle_beta   90.00
_cell.angle_gamma   90.00
#
_symmetry.space_group_name_H-M   'P 1'
#
loop_
_entity.id
_entity.type
_entity.pdbx_description
1 polymer ?
#
loop_
_entity_poly.entity_id
_entity_poly.type
_entity_poly.pdbx_seq_one_letter_code
_entity_poly.pdbx_strand_id
1 'polypeptide(L)'
;MANGINRNLCENGISQTCQGQFVYECVFLYGSLQFCGHIEEYFIGRTADLLVYVVQPRVGAHTNLLRRYCKGVLIAERPLRSSQNIFLYYLLWYLNHVRELLRFCPKGRTALMFGGHPVVFLGMPLFKMFRPLVYAYWIGDYFPSTHPVIRIYERVKKWCHDRVTYAFYLSDAINRVMNGSVVNTPARRTVMWGLKPFPAAPVAPLSPFRLLFVGLIRPGQGLESLFDFMKDHDDYRLSLIGVGQPAYVSELQALLRQMDIGDRVFFPNRFYSEVELLSEARKCHVGIALYDTGSDNFTHYADPGKVKAYAEMHLPVVMTRISDIVPFVEKFKSGEVIDRSTEIGDALERIRGDYGRYQAGVYRFVEHFHFVRYYGEAFKVLEEVWK
;
A
#
# COMPACT_ATOMS: atom_id res chain seq x y z
N MET A 1 21.77 28.74 -7.04
CA MET A 1 22.86 28.02 -7.72
C MET A 1 22.32 26.64 -8.05
N ALA A 2 22.09 26.37 -9.34
CA ALA A 2 21.52 25.10 -9.79
C ALA A 2 22.66 24.12 -10.02
N ASN A 3 22.89 23.21 -9.07
CA ASN A 3 23.83 22.12 -9.28
C ASN A 3 23.30 21.21 -10.39
N GLY A 4 23.97 21.26 -11.53
CA GLY A 4 23.72 20.37 -12.65
C GLY A 4 24.00 18.93 -12.22
N ILE A 5 22.98 18.08 -12.31
CA ILE A 5 23.10 16.64 -12.11
C ILE A 5 24.02 16.12 -13.23
N ASN A 6 25.21 15.69 -12.83
CA ASN A 6 26.25 15.24 -13.74
C ASN A 6 25.83 13.91 -14.40
N ARG A 7 25.61 13.90 -15.72
CA ARG A 7 25.25 12.71 -16.51
C ARG A 7 26.34 11.62 -16.48
N ASN A 8 27.56 12.00 -16.18
CA ASN A 8 28.76 11.13 -16.26
C ASN A 8 28.94 10.24 -15.01
N LEU A 9 28.14 10.37 -13.94
CA LEU A 9 28.27 9.56 -12.74
C LEU A 9 27.83 8.10 -12.91
N CYS A 10 27.00 7.80 -13.93
CA CYS A 10 26.61 6.42 -14.22
C CYS A 10 27.73 5.60 -14.89
N GLU A 11 28.73 6.24 -15.48
CA GLU A 11 29.79 5.54 -16.23
C GLU A 11 31.00 5.16 -15.36
N ASN A 12 31.27 5.85 -14.23
CA ASN A 12 32.52 5.74 -13.51
C ASN A 12 32.45 5.28 -12.04
N GLY A 13 31.30 4.83 -11.52
CA GLY A 13 31.18 4.48 -10.11
C GLY A 13 30.66 3.06 -9.86
N ILE A 14 31.42 2.03 -10.21
CA ILE A 14 31.03 0.64 -9.92
C ILE A 14 31.78 0.15 -8.69
N SER A 15 31.13 0.05 -7.55
CA SER A 15 31.57 -0.84 -6.48
C SER A 15 31.17 -2.28 -6.86
N GLN A 16 32.07 -3.21 -6.71
CA GLN A 16 32.05 -4.60 -7.22
C GLN A 16 31.02 -5.56 -6.58
N THR A 17 29.89 -5.12 -6.04
CA THR A 17 28.99 -5.98 -5.25
C THR A 17 27.65 -6.35 -5.89
N CYS A 18 27.35 -5.95 -7.13
CA CYS A 18 26.11 -6.34 -7.82
C CYS A 18 26.41 -6.88 -9.23
N GLN A 19 26.88 -8.12 -9.34
CA GLN A 19 26.91 -8.88 -10.61
C GLN A 19 25.54 -9.54 -10.92
N GLY A 20 24.42 -8.83 -10.73
CA GLY A 20 23.10 -9.22 -11.24
C GLY A 20 22.83 -8.45 -12.53
N GLN A 21 22.48 -9.14 -13.61
CA GLN A 21 22.02 -8.53 -14.84
C GLN A 21 20.71 -7.79 -14.53
N PHE A 22 20.71 -6.45 -14.68
CA PHE A 22 19.48 -5.67 -14.51
C PHE A 22 18.50 -6.05 -15.61
N VAL A 23 17.26 -6.37 -15.20
CA VAL A 23 16.22 -6.87 -16.11
C VAL A 23 15.54 -5.72 -16.84
N TYR A 24 15.47 -4.55 -16.18
CA TYR A 24 14.86 -3.34 -16.72
C TYR A 24 15.93 -2.29 -17.01
N GLU A 25 15.92 -1.70 -18.23
CA GLU A 25 16.90 -0.67 -18.59
C GLU A 25 16.54 0.69 -17.97
N CYS A 26 15.30 1.14 -18.15
CA CYS A 26 14.84 2.45 -17.69
C CYS A 26 13.39 2.39 -17.23
N VAL A 27 13.15 2.72 -15.96
CA VAL A 27 11.81 2.75 -15.37
C VAL A 27 11.54 4.10 -14.72
N PHE A 28 10.33 4.64 -15.01
CA PHE A 28 9.73 5.74 -14.28
C PHE A 28 8.64 5.17 -13.39
N LEU A 29 8.86 5.16 -12.10
CA LEU A 29 7.92 4.67 -11.11
C LEU A 29 7.16 5.84 -10.48
N TYR A 30 5.83 5.82 -10.58
CA TYR A 30 4.97 6.87 -10.05
C TYR A 30 4.05 6.38 -8.96
N GLY A 31 4.06 7.13 -7.85
CA GLY A 31 3.06 7.03 -6.83
C GLY A 31 3.16 5.77 -6.01
N SER A 32 4.20 5.62 -5.24
CA SER A 32 4.16 4.67 -4.17
C SER A 32 3.65 5.35 -2.91
N LEU A 33 2.65 4.77 -2.31
CA LEU A 33 2.43 4.94 -0.89
C LEU A 33 3.59 4.25 -0.19
N GLN A 34 4.41 4.98 0.54
CA GLN A 34 5.63 4.47 1.19
C GLN A 34 5.37 3.32 2.18
N PHE A 35 4.11 3.06 2.51
CA PHE A 35 3.73 2.18 3.62
C PHE A 35 3.25 0.78 3.19
N CYS A 36 3.13 0.51 1.89
CA CYS A 36 2.59 -0.76 1.42
C CYS A 36 3.24 -1.20 0.10
N GLY A 37 3.44 -2.50 -0.03
CA GLY A 37 3.68 -3.16 -1.30
C GLY A 37 5.12 -3.19 -1.81
N HIS A 38 6.07 -2.49 -1.21
CA HIS A 38 7.52 -2.56 -1.54
C HIS A 38 7.88 -2.46 -3.03
N ILE A 39 7.05 -1.75 -3.82
CA ILE A 39 7.21 -1.67 -5.27
C ILE A 39 8.48 -0.89 -5.68
N GLU A 40 8.82 0.16 -4.92
CA GLU A 40 10.05 0.92 -5.15
C GLU A 40 11.27 0.00 -4.94
N GLU A 41 11.29 -0.75 -3.83
CA GLU A 41 12.36 -1.68 -3.48
C GLU A 41 12.51 -2.80 -4.53
N TYR A 42 11.36 -3.31 -5.04
CA TYR A 42 11.38 -4.30 -6.12
C TYR A 42 12.08 -3.77 -7.37
N PHE A 43 11.79 -2.53 -7.80
CA PHE A 43 12.42 -1.95 -8.97
C PHE A 43 13.87 -1.52 -8.75
N ILE A 44 14.25 -1.05 -7.52
CA ILE A 44 15.63 -0.68 -7.19
C ILE A 44 16.59 -1.83 -7.51
N GLY A 45 16.26 -3.06 -7.09
CA GLY A 45 17.11 -4.22 -7.29
C GLY A 45 17.14 -4.76 -8.73
N ARG A 46 16.31 -4.25 -9.64
CA ARG A 46 16.11 -4.83 -10.97
C ARG A 46 16.27 -3.86 -12.13
N THR A 47 16.48 -2.56 -11.87
CA THR A 47 16.46 -1.49 -12.88
C THR A 47 17.82 -0.81 -12.96
N ALA A 48 18.34 -0.65 -14.19
CA ALA A 48 19.61 0.04 -14.40
C ALA A 48 19.50 1.56 -14.16
N ASP A 49 18.46 2.22 -14.67
CA ASP A 49 18.17 3.65 -14.44
C ASP A 49 16.71 3.80 -13.98
N LEU A 50 16.51 4.05 -12.69
CA LEU A 50 15.19 4.14 -12.07
C LEU A 50 14.94 5.57 -11.57
N LEU A 51 13.84 6.16 -12.03
CA LEU A 51 13.34 7.43 -11.53
C LEU A 51 12.04 7.17 -10.75
N VAL A 52 12.01 7.54 -9.47
CA VAL A 52 10.86 7.36 -8.59
C VAL A 52 10.25 8.69 -8.23
N TYR A 53 8.97 8.84 -8.53
CA TYR A 53 8.16 9.97 -8.09
C TYR A 53 7.36 9.54 -6.87
N VAL A 54 7.83 9.90 -5.69
CA VAL A 54 7.20 9.56 -4.42
C VAL A 54 6.11 10.57 -4.10
N VAL A 55 4.88 10.11 -4.05
CA VAL A 55 3.73 10.91 -3.64
C VAL A 55 3.54 10.77 -2.15
N GLN A 56 3.61 11.88 -1.44
CA GLN A 56 3.36 11.92 -0.01
C GLN A 56 1.87 12.18 0.27
N PRO A 57 1.31 11.59 1.35
CA PRO A 57 -0.02 11.91 1.80
C PRO A 57 -0.15 13.42 2.05
N ARG A 58 -1.29 14.00 1.66
CA ARG A 58 -1.56 15.44 1.88
C ARG A 58 -1.78 15.82 3.34
N VAL A 59 -1.83 14.84 4.24
CA VAL A 59 -1.97 15.05 5.68
C VAL A 59 -0.59 15.34 6.29
N GLY A 60 -0.42 16.54 6.82
CA GLY A 60 0.86 17.01 7.39
C GLY A 60 1.72 17.85 6.43
N ALA A 61 2.96 18.12 6.82
CA ALA A 61 3.90 18.98 6.09
C ALA A 61 4.73 18.25 5.03
N HIS A 62 4.23 17.14 4.51
CA HIS A 62 4.96 16.31 3.56
C HIS A 62 4.95 16.90 2.15
N THR A 63 6.11 16.88 1.51
CA THR A 63 6.28 17.27 0.10
C THR A 63 6.55 16.04 -0.75
N ASN A 64 6.06 16.05 -2.00
CA ASN A 64 6.42 15.02 -2.96
C ASN A 64 7.93 15.01 -3.18
N LEU A 65 8.51 13.85 -3.42
CA LEU A 65 9.93 13.67 -3.63
C LEU A 65 10.20 13.05 -5.00
N LEU A 66 11.34 13.40 -5.57
CA LEU A 66 11.91 12.70 -6.72
C LEU A 66 13.19 12.02 -6.29
N ARG A 67 13.28 10.70 -6.52
CA ARG A 67 14.49 9.90 -6.31
C ARG A 67 14.99 9.37 -7.63
N ARG A 68 16.29 9.34 -7.79
CA ARG A 68 16.92 8.67 -8.93
C ARG A 68 17.94 7.65 -8.45
N TYR A 69 17.80 6.45 -8.97
CA TYR A 69 18.71 5.35 -8.70
C TYR A 69 19.43 4.97 -10.00
N CYS A 70 20.72 4.68 -9.89
CA CYS A 70 21.52 4.09 -10.96
C CYS A 70 22.07 2.76 -10.44
N LYS A 71 21.70 1.66 -11.09
CA LYS A 71 22.14 0.31 -10.72
C LYS A 71 21.94 0.01 -9.22
N GLY A 72 20.76 0.34 -8.69
CA GLY A 72 20.38 0.12 -7.29
C GLY A 72 20.91 1.16 -6.29
N VAL A 73 21.76 2.11 -6.71
CA VAL A 73 22.33 3.14 -5.83
C VAL A 73 21.54 4.44 -5.97
N LEU A 74 21.12 5.03 -4.86
CA LEU A 74 20.49 6.35 -4.83
C LEU A 74 21.52 7.44 -5.19
N ILE A 75 21.35 8.07 -6.36
CA ILE A 75 22.29 9.11 -6.84
C ILE A 75 21.74 10.52 -6.71
N ALA A 76 20.43 10.67 -6.52
CA ALA A 76 19.80 11.98 -6.29
C ALA A 76 18.47 11.83 -5.58
N GLU A 77 18.20 12.71 -4.61
CA GLU A 77 16.88 12.91 -4.01
C GLU A 77 16.62 14.42 -3.93
N ARG A 78 15.39 14.84 -4.25
CA ARG A 78 15.00 16.24 -4.14
C ARG A 78 13.50 16.40 -3.90
N PRO A 79 13.09 17.42 -3.15
CA PRO A 79 11.69 17.76 -3.02
C PRO A 79 11.15 18.35 -4.33
N LEU A 80 9.87 18.13 -4.57
CA LEU A 80 9.14 18.68 -5.71
C LEU A 80 8.17 19.75 -5.24
N ARG A 81 7.95 20.77 -6.07
CA ARG A 81 6.94 21.78 -5.80
C ARG A 81 5.57 21.14 -5.65
N SER A 82 4.88 21.49 -4.59
CA SER A 82 3.55 21.00 -4.25
C SER A 82 2.66 22.15 -3.74
N SER A 83 1.37 21.91 -3.50
CA SER A 83 0.42 22.89 -3.00
C SER A 83 -0.61 22.23 -2.10
N GLN A 84 -1.14 22.99 -1.14
CA GLN A 84 -2.30 22.56 -0.33
C GLN A 84 -3.62 22.68 -1.10
N ASN A 85 -3.68 23.58 -2.10
CA ASN A 85 -4.84 23.64 -3.00
C ASN A 85 -4.86 22.43 -3.93
N ILE A 86 -5.99 21.69 -3.95
CA ILE A 86 -6.10 20.41 -4.66
C ILE A 86 -5.88 20.53 -6.17
N PHE A 87 -6.41 21.60 -6.80
CA PHE A 87 -6.25 21.80 -8.24
C PHE A 87 -4.81 22.13 -8.60
N LEU A 88 -4.19 23.03 -7.83
CA LEU A 88 -2.80 23.40 -8.02
C LEU A 88 -1.86 22.23 -7.69
N TYR A 89 -2.22 21.38 -6.72
CA TYR A 89 -1.48 20.14 -6.41
C TYR A 89 -1.37 19.21 -7.62
N TYR A 90 -2.52 18.89 -8.25
CA TYR A 90 -2.51 18.00 -9.44
C TYR A 90 -1.89 18.65 -10.66
N LEU A 91 -2.07 19.96 -10.86
CA LEU A 91 -1.42 20.70 -11.93
C LEU A 91 0.11 20.67 -11.76
N LEU A 92 0.63 20.99 -10.58
CA LEU A 92 2.06 20.94 -10.28
C LEU A 92 2.61 19.52 -10.40
N TRP A 93 1.84 18.50 -9.96
CA TRP A 93 2.22 17.12 -10.15
C TRP A 93 2.39 16.79 -11.64
N TYR A 94 1.40 17.12 -12.47
CA TYR A 94 1.45 16.89 -13.91
C TYR A 94 2.63 17.64 -14.57
N LEU A 95 2.82 18.90 -14.26
CA LEU A 95 3.93 19.70 -14.80
C LEU A 95 5.30 19.16 -14.39
N ASN A 96 5.45 18.75 -13.13
CA ASN A 96 6.65 18.07 -12.65
C ASN A 96 6.88 16.77 -13.42
N HIS A 97 5.83 15.95 -13.59
CA HIS A 97 5.89 14.72 -14.37
C HIS A 97 6.39 14.95 -15.80
N VAL A 98 5.76 15.87 -16.52
CA VAL A 98 6.15 16.20 -17.91
C VAL A 98 7.60 16.68 -17.99
N ARG A 99 7.98 17.59 -17.07
CA ARG A 99 9.35 18.10 -17.03
C ARG A 99 10.39 16.98 -16.82
N GLU A 100 10.12 16.08 -15.87
CA GLU A 100 11.04 14.98 -15.57
C GLU A 100 11.09 13.95 -16.72
N LEU A 101 9.96 13.68 -17.35
CA LEU A 101 9.87 12.83 -18.52
C LEU A 101 10.74 13.39 -19.68
N LEU A 102 10.60 14.68 -19.99
CA LEU A 102 11.37 15.32 -21.04
C LEU A 102 12.87 15.40 -20.73
N ARG A 103 13.22 15.51 -19.44
CA ARG A 103 14.60 15.67 -18.97
C ARG A 103 15.37 14.36 -18.90
N PHE A 104 14.71 13.29 -18.44
CA PHE A 104 15.35 12.03 -18.07
C PHE A 104 15.02 10.88 -19.02
N CYS A 105 13.93 10.95 -19.79
CA CYS A 105 13.62 9.90 -20.75
C CYS A 105 14.72 9.83 -21.83
N PRO A 106 15.44 8.73 -21.95
CA PRO A 106 16.51 8.60 -22.93
C PRO A 106 15.96 8.69 -24.35
N LYS A 107 16.66 9.42 -25.22
CA LYS A 107 16.32 9.45 -26.65
C LYS A 107 16.75 8.13 -27.28
N GLY A 108 15.82 7.49 -28.02
CA GLY A 108 16.12 6.25 -28.75
C GLY A 108 16.16 4.98 -27.90
N ARG A 109 15.91 5.06 -26.58
CA ARG A 109 15.76 3.90 -25.71
C ARG A 109 14.35 3.79 -25.18
N THR A 110 13.83 2.57 -25.07
CA THR A 110 12.51 2.31 -24.50
C THR A 110 12.54 2.55 -22.98
N ALA A 111 11.50 3.24 -22.47
CA ALA A 111 11.30 3.42 -21.05
C ALA A 111 9.92 2.91 -20.62
N LEU A 112 9.87 2.25 -19.46
CA LEU A 112 8.64 1.80 -18.82
C LEU A 112 8.12 2.89 -17.88
N MET A 113 6.88 3.31 -18.11
CA MET A 113 6.12 4.18 -17.22
C MET A 113 5.22 3.31 -16.37
N PHE A 114 5.56 3.14 -15.09
CA PHE A 114 4.77 2.35 -14.15
C PHE A 114 4.12 3.27 -13.11
N GLY A 115 2.81 3.25 -12.95
CA GLY A 115 2.14 4.15 -12.04
C GLY A 115 0.78 3.70 -11.54
N GLY A 116 0.39 4.22 -10.37
CA GLY A 116 -0.90 3.94 -9.72
C GLY A 116 -1.96 5.04 -9.86
N HIS A 117 -1.65 6.19 -10.50
CA HIS A 117 -2.57 7.32 -10.58
C HIS A 117 -2.76 7.82 -12.01
N PRO A 118 -3.99 8.14 -12.47
CA PRO A 118 -4.28 8.49 -13.86
C PRO A 118 -3.54 9.75 -14.36
N VAL A 119 -3.14 10.64 -13.48
CA VAL A 119 -2.44 11.89 -13.83
C VAL A 119 -1.17 11.65 -14.65
N VAL A 120 -0.45 10.56 -14.40
CA VAL A 120 0.80 10.24 -15.11
C VAL A 120 0.57 9.68 -16.51
N PHE A 121 -0.66 9.27 -16.80
CA PHE A 121 -1.05 8.76 -18.13
C PHE A 121 -1.72 9.81 -19.01
N LEU A 122 -2.01 11.02 -18.46
CA LEU A 122 -2.50 12.13 -19.25
C LEU A 122 -1.43 12.56 -20.27
N GLY A 123 -1.83 12.76 -21.51
CA GLY A 123 -0.89 13.07 -22.60
C GLY A 123 -0.13 11.86 -23.15
N MET A 124 -0.38 10.65 -22.68
CA MET A 124 0.25 9.43 -23.16
C MET A 124 0.28 9.29 -24.71
N PRO A 125 -0.83 9.53 -25.45
CA PRO A 125 -0.77 9.44 -26.90
C PRO A 125 0.25 10.40 -27.53
N LEU A 126 0.33 11.64 -26.99
CA LEU A 126 1.28 12.65 -27.44
C LEU A 126 2.72 12.23 -27.14
N PHE A 127 3.00 11.80 -25.89
CA PHE A 127 4.36 11.42 -25.51
C PHE A 127 4.89 10.21 -26.27
N LYS A 128 4.03 9.23 -26.59
CA LYS A 128 4.40 8.08 -27.44
C LYS A 128 4.87 8.48 -28.83
N MET A 129 4.43 9.63 -29.37
CA MET A 129 4.90 10.13 -30.67
C MET A 129 6.35 10.60 -30.64
N PHE A 130 6.86 11.03 -29.49
CA PHE A 130 8.18 11.63 -29.34
C PHE A 130 9.19 10.75 -28.59
N ARG A 131 8.71 9.71 -27.91
CA ARG A 131 9.52 8.81 -27.08
C ARG A 131 8.99 7.37 -27.16
N PRO A 132 9.86 6.38 -27.19
CA PRO A 132 9.48 4.97 -27.11
C PRO A 132 9.09 4.62 -25.66
N LEU A 133 7.83 4.91 -25.32
CA LEU A 133 7.28 4.72 -23.97
C LEU A 133 6.28 3.56 -23.94
N VAL A 134 6.47 2.66 -22.98
CA VAL A 134 5.53 1.61 -22.62
C VAL A 134 4.87 1.98 -21.30
N TYR A 135 3.58 1.80 -21.19
CA TYR A 135 2.80 2.20 -20.04
C TYR A 135 2.21 0.99 -19.31
N ALA A 136 2.49 0.89 -18.01
CA ALA A 136 1.90 -0.07 -17.09
C ALA A 136 1.13 0.67 -16.00
N TYR A 137 -0.16 0.41 -15.89
CA TYR A 137 -1.05 1.04 -14.92
C TYR A 137 -1.42 0.04 -13.83
N TRP A 138 -1.03 0.30 -12.58
CA TRP A 138 -1.39 -0.49 -11.41
C TRP A 138 -2.48 0.21 -10.64
N ILE A 139 -3.73 -0.21 -10.84
CA ILE A 139 -4.92 0.45 -10.31
C ILE A 139 -5.17 -0.05 -8.89
N GLY A 140 -5.02 0.87 -7.92
CA GLY A 140 -5.10 0.58 -6.49
C GLY A 140 -6.46 0.85 -5.85
N ASP A 141 -7.25 1.76 -6.43
CA ASP A 141 -8.48 2.24 -5.83
C ASP A 141 -9.61 2.34 -6.84
N TYR A 142 -10.83 2.13 -6.36
CA TYR A 142 -12.08 2.46 -7.04
C TYR A 142 -13.04 3.09 -6.03
N PHE A 143 -13.66 4.20 -6.42
CA PHE A 143 -14.57 4.94 -5.55
C PHE A 143 -15.99 4.89 -6.12
N PRO A 144 -16.87 4.03 -5.59
CA PRO A 144 -18.28 4.00 -5.98
C PRO A 144 -18.96 5.27 -5.44
N SER A 145 -19.06 6.30 -6.25
CA SER A 145 -19.64 7.59 -5.81
C SER A 145 -20.47 8.24 -6.91
N THR A 146 -21.57 8.86 -6.50
CA THR A 146 -22.42 9.69 -7.37
C THR A 146 -21.90 11.12 -7.53
N HIS A 147 -20.91 11.52 -6.71
CA HIS A 147 -20.35 12.88 -6.74
C HIS A 147 -19.70 13.20 -8.11
N PRO A 148 -20.06 14.32 -8.76
CA PRO A 148 -19.61 14.60 -10.14
C PRO A 148 -18.08 14.58 -10.34
N VAL A 149 -17.32 15.12 -9.40
CA VAL A 149 -15.83 15.16 -9.47
C VAL A 149 -15.27 13.74 -9.45
N ILE A 150 -15.78 12.86 -8.58
CA ILE A 150 -15.34 11.46 -8.48
C ILE A 150 -15.72 10.72 -9.78
N ARG A 151 -16.90 10.94 -10.31
CA ARG A 151 -17.31 10.34 -11.60
C ARG A 151 -16.41 10.77 -12.77
N ILE A 152 -16.00 12.04 -12.80
CA ILE A 152 -15.03 12.52 -13.81
C ILE A 152 -13.69 11.81 -13.61
N TYR A 153 -13.20 11.74 -12.37
CA TYR A 153 -11.96 11.04 -12.04
C TYR A 153 -12.00 9.57 -12.50
N GLU A 154 -13.07 8.84 -12.19
CA GLU A 154 -13.22 7.44 -12.60
C GLU A 154 -13.31 7.28 -14.13
N ARG A 155 -13.95 8.22 -14.85
CA ARG A 155 -13.95 8.24 -16.32
C ARG A 155 -12.55 8.46 -16.90
N VAL A 156 -11.78 9.39 -16.33
CA VAL A 156 -10.39 9.64 -16.75
C VAL A 156 -9.53 8.41 -16.48
N LYS A 157 -9.69 7.78 -15.31
CA LYS A 157 -9.03 6.54 -14.96
C LYS A 157 -9.32 5.43 -15.97
N LYS A 158 -10.60 5.22 -16.32
CA LYS A 158 -11.01 4.25 -17.34
C LYS A 158 -10.44 4.56 -18.71
N TRP A 159 -10.42 5.84 -19.11
CA TRP A 159 -9.83 6.29 -20.37
C TRP A 159 -8.32 5.99 -20.42
N CYS A 160 -7.59 6.20 -19.34
CA CYS A 160 -6.17 5.83 -19.22
C CYS A 160 -5.98 4.31 -19.30
N HIS A 161 -6.77 3.56 -18.52
CA HIS A 161 -6.75 2.10 -18.49
C HIS A 161 -6.91 1.47 -19.90
N ASP A 162 -7.83 1.99 -20.72
CA ASP A 162 -8.12 1.43 -22.04
C ASP A 162 -6.98 1.67 -23.06
N ARG A 163 -6.00 2.54 -22.73
CA ARG A 163 -4.91 2.96 -23.62
C ARG A 163 -3.52 2.50 -23.18
N VAL A 164 -3.38 1.98 -21.97
CA VAL A 164 -2.09 1.45 -21.51
C VAL A 164 -1.79 0.09 -22.11
N THR A 165 -0.52 -0.24 -22.19
CA THR A 165 -0.05 -1.54 -22.67
C THR A 165 -0.35 -2.63 -21.65
N TYR A 166 -0.02 -2.36 -20.39
CA TYR A 166 -0.22 -3.28 -19.25
C TYR A 166 -1.13 -2.65 -18.22
N ALA A 167 -2.05 -3.44 -17.67
CA ALA A 167 -2.90 -3.01 -16.56
C ALA A 167 -2.92 -4.07 -15.46
N PHE A 168 -2.54 -3.67 -14.26
CA PHE A 168 -2.58 -4.49 -13.06
C PHE A 168 -3.60 -3.93 -12.07
N TYR A 169 -4.24 -4.80 -11.30
CA TYR A 169 -5.31 -4.41 -10.38
C TYR A 169 -4.98 -4.92 -8.98
N LEU A 170 -5.19 -4.10 -7.96
CA LEU A 170 -4.95 -4.54 -6.58
C LEU A 170 -5.98 -5.56 -6.08
N SER A 171 -7.14 -5.68 -6.75
CA SER A 171 -8.18 -6.65 -6.42
C SER A 171 -8.91 -7.15 -7.65
N ASP A 172 -9.54 -8.31 -7.56
CA ASP A 172 -10.45 -8.82 -8.58
C ASP A 172 -11.70 -7.95 -8.71
N ALA A 173 -12.10 -7.29 -7.62
CA ALA A 173 -13.20 -6.33 -7.63
C ALA A 173 -12.89 -5.14 -8.56
N ILE A 174 -11.68 -4.53 -8.44
CA ILE A 174 -11.24 -3.48 -9.37
C ILE A 174 -11.12 -4.02 -10.79
N ASN A 175 -10.52 -5.20 -10.95
CA ASN A 175 -10.36 -5.85 -12.24
C ASN A 175 -11.72 -6.00 -12.95
N ARG A 176 -12.74 -6.50 -12.24
CA ARG A 176 -14.10 -6.63 -12.75
C ARG A 176 -14.74 -5.29 -13.14
N VAL A 177 -14.57 -4.26 -12.32
CA VAL A 177 -15.07 -2.92 -12.63
C VAL A 177 -14.43 -2.35 -13.90
N MET A 178 -13.12 -2.54 -14.07
CA MET A 178 -12.37 -2.00 -15.21
C MET A 178 -12.65 -2.75 -16.52
N ASN A 179 -12.91 -4.05 -16.47
CA ASN A 179 -13.02 -4.90 -17.67
C ASN A 179 -14.43 -5.50 -17.89
N GLY A 180 -15.38 -5.30 -16.96
CA GLY A 180 -16.69 -5.98 -16.97
C GLY A 180 -16.68 -7.40 -16.40
N SER A 181 -15.50 -8.04 -16.37
CA SER A 181 -15.25 -9.36 -15.76
C SER A 181 -13.81 -9.43 -15.26
N VAL A 182 -13.48 -10.44 -14.44
CA VAL A 182 -12.08 -10.65 -14.05
C VAL A 182 -11.29 -11.17 -15.25
N VAL A 183 -10.28 -10.41 -15.65
CA VAL A 183 -9.34 -10.77 -16.71
C VAL A 183 -8.01 -11.22 -16.10
N ASN A 184 -7.48 -12.34 -16.56
CA ASN A 184 -6.20 -12.87 -16.12
C ASN A 184 -5.33 -13.26 -17.31
N THR A 185 -4.69 -12.27 -17.90
CA THR A 185 -3.70 -12.44 -18.97
C THR A 185 -2.35 -11.88 -18.51
N PRO A 186 -1.24 -12.19 -19.18
CA PRO A 186 0.05 -11.57 -18.84
C PRO A 186 0.01 -10.04 -18.81
N ALA A 187 -0.74 -9.41 -19.75
CA ALA A 187 -0.84 -7.96 -19.85
C ALA A 187 -1.90 -7.34 -18.92
N ARG A 188 -2.88 -8.12 -18.45
CA ARG A 188 -3.99 -7.64 -17.60
C ARG A 188 -4.34 -8.68 -16.55
N ARG A 189 -4.02 -8.39 -15.28
CA ARG A 189 -4.24 -9.34 -14.19
C ARG A 189 -4.29 -8.65 -12.83
N THR A 190 -4.87 -9.33 -11.86
CA THR A 190 -4.84 -8.92 -10.46
C THR A 190 -3.46 -9.17 -9.89
N VAL A 191 -2.89 -8.14 -9.25
CA VAL A 191 -1.62 -8.16 -8.54
C VAL A 191 -1.81 -7.38 -7.26
N MET A 192 -1.96 -8.08 -6.15
CA MET A 192 -2.08 -7.52 -4.81
C MET A 192 -0.74 -6.96 -4.33
N TRP A 193 -0.73 -6.24 -3.22
CA TRP A 193 0.51 -5.76 -2.64
C TRP A 193 1.38 -6.92 -2.12
N GLY A 194 2.65 -6.87 -2.50
CA GLY A 194 3.67 -7.75 -1.96
C GLY A 194 4.03 -7.40 -0.53
N LEU A 195 4.68 -8.32 0.15
CA LEU A 195 5.05 -8.24 1.55
C LEU A 195 6.55 -8.38 1.74
N LYS A 196 7.07 -7.72 2.78
CA LYS A 196 8.43 -7.86 3.27
C LYS A 196 8.37 -8.05 4.80
N PRO A 197 8.59 -9.26 5.30
CA PRO A 197 8.49 -9.49 6.74
C PRO A 197 9.57 -8.73 7.50
N PHE A 198 9.22 -8.19 8.64
CA PHE A 198 10.18 -7.72 9.63
C PHE A 198 10.91 -8.91 10.28
N PRO A 199 12.08 -8.68 10.91
CA PRO A 199 12.72 -9.71 11.71
C PRO A 199 11.77 -10.22 12.80
N ALA A 200 11.63 -11.55 12.88
CA ALA A 200 10.80 -12.18 13.88
C ALA A 200 11.29 -11.82 15.30
N ALA A 201 10.35 -11.69 16.20
CA ALA A 201 10.61 -11.43 17.62
C ALA A 201 9.92 -12.52 18.47
N PRO A 202 10.39 -12.77 19.69
CA PRO A 202 9.70 -13.62 20.63
C PRO A 202 8.26 -13.14 20.85
N VAL A 203 7.33 -14.08 20.96
CA VAL A 203 5.93 -13.78 21.28
C VAL A 203 5.83 -13.32 22.74
N ALA A 204 5.14 -12.22 22.98
CA ALA A 204 4.85 -11.75 24.31
C ALA A 204 3.95 -12.76 25.08
N PRO A 205 3.91 -12.75 26.39
CA PRO A 205 2.97 -13.57 27.17
C PRO A 205 1.53 -13.31 26.77
N LEU A 206 0.73 -14.36 26.52
CA LEU A 206 -0.65 -14.26 26.02
C LEU A 206 -1.67 -13.74 27.06
N SER A 207 -1.22 -13.31 28.21
CA SER A 207 -2.05 -12.68 29.22
C SER A 207 -1.34 -11.43 29.79
N PRO A 208 -1.95 -10.23 29.72
CA PRO A 208 -3.19 -9.93 29.00
C PRO A 208 -3.04 -10.11 27.49
N PHE A 209 -4.13 -10.46 26.81
CA PHE A 209 -4.13 -10.60 25.36
C PHE A 209 -4.20 -9.22 24.69
N ARG A 210 -3.21 -8.91 23.85
CA ARG A 210 -3.01 -7.55 23.32
C ARG A 210 -3.37 -7.46 21.86
N LEU A 211 -4.24 -6.51 21.54
CA LEU A 211 -4.73 -6.22 20.21
C LEU A 211 -4.02 -4.99 19.64
N LEU A 212 -3.84 -4.96 18.34
CA LEU A 212 -3.26 -3.82 17.62
C LEU A 212 -4.20 -3.32 16.54
N PHE A 213 -4.56 -2.05 16.59
CA PHE A 213 -5.14 -1.34 15.46
C PHE A 213 -4.14 -0.33 14.89
N VAL A 214 -3.94 -0.35 13.57
CA VAL A 214 -3.06 0.61 12.88
C VAL A 214 -3.81 1.26 11.72
N GLY A 215 -3.72 2.59 11.59
CA GLY A 215 -4.22 3.32 10.44
C GLY A 215 -4.94 4.61 10.75
N LEU A 216 -5.63 5.16 9.75
CA LEU A 216 -6.47 6.34 9.96
C LEU A 216 -7.66 5.97 10.85
N ILE A 217 -7.85 6.76 11.91
CA ILE A 217 -8.94 6.56 12.87
C ILE A 217 -10.15 7.35 12.37
N ARG A 218 -11.17 6.62 11.91
CA ARG A 218 -12.38 7.16 11.31
C ARG A 218 -13.57 6.23 11.55
N PRO A 219 -14.81 6.73 11.44
CA PRO A 219 -16.00 5.89 11.48
C PRO A 219 -15.94 4.72 10.47
N GLY A 220 -16.61 3.63 10.78
CA GLY A 220 -16.65 2.44 9.92
C GLY A 220 -15.38 1.56 9.98
N GLN A 221 -14.58 1.69 11.04
CA GLN A 221 -13.42 0.84 11.31
C GLN A 221 -13.66 -0.18 12.44
N GLY A 222 -14.92 -0.29 12.92
CA GLY A 222 -15.35 -1.24 13.94
C GLY A 222 -14.75 -1.01 15.34
N LEU A 223 -14.25 0.21 15.61
CA LEU A 223 -13.65 0.52 16.92
C LEU A 223 -14.67 0.52 18.04
N GLU A 224 -15.88 1.01 17.80
CA GLU A 224 -16.98 1.03 18.75
C GLU A 224 -17.36 -0.39 19.17
N SER A 225 -17.52 -1.30 18.19
CA SER A 225 -17.82 -2.71 18.47
C SER A 225 -16.68 -3.42 19.20
N LEU A 226 -15.43 -3.03 18.95
CA LEU A 226 -14.29 -3.56 19.67
C LEU A 226 -14.29 -3.08 21.13
N PHE A 227 -14.67 -1.82 21.39
CA PHE A 227 -14.80 -1.29 22.74
C PHE A 227 -15.96 -1.96 23.51
N ASP A 228 -17.11 -2.20 22.85
CA ASP A 228 -18.21 -2.95 23.44
C ASP A 228 -17.75 -4.36 23.85
N PHE A 229 -17.00 -5.06 23.02
CA PHE A 229 -16.41 -6.35 23.38
C PHE A 229 -15.47 -6.22 24.59
N MET A 230 -14.54 -5.24 24.56
CA MET A 230 -13.55 -5.07 25.64
C MET A 230 -14.18 -4.68 26.97
N LYS A 231 -15.35 -4.05 26.99
CA LYS A 231 -16.07 -3.69 28.21
C LYS A 231 -16.34 -4.92 29.08
N ASP A 232 -16.72 -6.03 28.45
CA ASP A 232 -17.11 -7.26 29.14
C ASP A 232 -15.94 -8.28 29.31
N HIS A 233 -14.70 -7.90 28.86
CA HIS A 233 -13.56 -8.80 28.84
C HIS A 233 -12.29 -8.10 29.37
N ASP A 234 -11.99 -8.28 30.65
CA ASP A 234 -10.94 -7.51 31.35
C ASP A 234 -9.49 -7.90 31.03
N ASP A 235 -9.27 -9.04 30.44
CA ASP A 235 -7.95 -9.58 30.10
C ASP A 235 -7.44 -9.13 28.72
N TYR A 236 -8.17 -8.25 28.03
CA TYR A 236 -7.77 -7.66 26.75
C TYR A 236 -7.20 -6.24 26.92
N ARG A 237 -6.20 -5.93 26.10
CA ARG A 237 -5.60 -4.59 25.96
C ARG A 237 -5.56 -4.20 24.49
N LEU A 238 -5.68 -2.93 24.17
CA LEU A 238 -5.66 -2.42 22.80
C LEU A 238 -4.59 -1.33 22.64
N SER A 239 -3.74 -1.48 21.64
CA SER A 239 -2.91 -0.39 21.09
C SER A 239 -3.59 0.17 19.87
N LEU A 240 -4.14 1.38 19.97
CA LEU A 240 -4.83 2.11 18.92
C LEU A 240 -3.90 3.16 18.32
N ILE A 241 -3.16 2.78 17.27
CA ILE A 241 -2.09 3.58 16.67
C ILE A 241 -2.57 4.23 15.37
N GLY A 242 -2.55 5.54 15.33
CA GLY A 242 -2.96 6.30 14.16
C GLY A 242 -3.42 7.70 14.49
N VAL A 243 -3.96 8.39 13.49
CA VAL A 243 -4.50 9.75 13.61
C VAL A 243 -5.93 9.78 13.10
N GLY A 244 -6.79 10.44 13.84
CA GLY A 244 -8.19 10.66 13.49
C GLY A 244 -8.56 12.13 13.39
N GLN A 245 -9.75 12.40 12.85
CA GLN A 245 -10.34 13.72 12.91
C GLN A 245 -10.65 14.09 14.37
N PRO A 246 -10.37 15.33 14.82
CA PRO A 246 -10.51 15.72 16.22
C PRO A 246 -11.88 15.42 16.83
N ALA A 247 -12.96 15.65 16.09
CA ALA A 247 -14.32 15.38 16.56
C ALA A 247 -14.51 13.88 16.89
N TYR A 248 -14.19 13.00 15.95
CA TYR A 248 -14.35 11.56 16.13
C TYR A 248 -13.39 11.00 17.20
N VAL A 249 -12.18 11.53 17.30
CA VAL A 249 -11.24 11.17 18.39
C VAL A 249 -11.83 11.52 19.75
N SER A 250 -12.46 12.70 19.87
CA SER A 250 -13.14 13.12 21.10
C SER A 250 -14.32 12.21 21.45
N GLU A 251 -15.09 11.79 20.46
CA GLU A 251 -16.19 10.82 20.62
C GLU A 251 -15.67 9.47 21.15
N LEU A 252 -14.62 8.92 20.53
CA LEU A 252 -14.00 7.65 20.99
C LEU A 252 -13.45 7.76 22.41
N GLN A 253 -12.79 8.88 22.76
CA GLN A 253 -12.29 9.12 24.12
C GLN A 253 -13.41 9.25 25.14
N ALA A 254 -14.56 9.84 24.77
CA ALA A 254 -15.73 9.89 25.62
C ALA A 254 -16.32 8.48 25.84
N LEU A 255 -16.38 7.68 24.79
CA LEU A 255 -16.85 6.30 24.85
C LEU A 255 -15.97 5.42 25.74
N LEU A 256 -14.66 5.54 25.65
CA LEU A 256 -13.71 4.83 26.52
C LEU A 256 -13.91 5.16 28.00
N ARG A 257 -14.18 6.44 28.33
CA ARG A 257 -14.49 6.85 29.70
C ARG A 257 -15.85 6.31 30.18
N GLN A 258 -16.88 6.38 29.30
CA GLN A 258 -18.22 5.89 29.64
C GLN A 258 -18.23 4.38 29.90
N MET A 259 -17.38 3.63 29.19
CA MET A 259 -17.28 2.17 29.33
C MET A 259 -16.30 1.73 30.42
N ASP A 260 -15.58 2.67 31.05
CA ASP A 260 -14.54 2.41 32.04
C ASP A 260 -13.42 1.46 31.56
N ILE A 261 -12.98 1.67 30.31
CA ILE A 261 -11.92 0.87 29.67
C ILE A 261 -10.70 1.70 29.24
N GLY A 262 -10.65 2.98 29.67
CA GLY A 262 -9.61 3.91 29.21
C GLY A 262 -8.19 3.49 29.59
N ASP A 263 -7.98 2.84 30.73
CA ASP A 263 -6.71 2.31 31.19
C ASP A 263 -6.23 1.07 30.40
N ARG A 264 -7.13 0.43 29.67
CA ARG A 264 -6.86 -0.76 28.85
C ARG A 264 -6.60 -0.42 27.38
N VAL A 265 -6.75 0.86 26.98
CA VAL A 265 -6.58 1.32 25.60
C VAL A 265 -5.47 2.37 25.51
N PHE A 266 -4.35 2.00 24.93
CA PHE A 266 -3.29 2.93 24.63
C PHE A 266 -3.61 3.69 23.31
N PHE A 267 -3.93 4.98 23.41
CA PHE A 267 -4.40 5.80 22.31
C PHE A 267 -3.62 7.12 22.19
N PRO A 268 -2.42 7.13 21.59
CA PRO A 268 -1.56 8.32 21.49
C PRO A 268 -2.05 9.35 20.45
N ASN A 269 -2.95 9.02 19.54
CA ASN A 269 -3.48 9.88 18.47
C ASN A 269 -2.39 10.65 17.70
N ARG A 270 -1.34 9.94 17.26
CA ARG A 270 -0.27 10.49 16.45
C ARG A 270 0.26 9.48 15.45
N PHE A 271 0.96 9.95 14.44
CA PHE A 271 1.71 9.08 13.55
C PHE A 271 2.90 8.45 14.29
N TYR A 272 3.10 7.17 14.02
CA TYR A 272 4.28 6.42 14.45
C TYR A 272 5.24 6.25 13.29
N SER A 273 6.53 6.37 13.55
CA SER A 273 7.56 5.87 12.65
C SER A 273 7.50 4.35 12.57
N GLU A 274 8.10 3.77 11.55
CA GLU A 274 8.17 2.31 11.39
C GLU A 274 8.79 1.63 12.62
N VAL A 275 9.85 2.22 13.18
CA VAL A 275 10.53 1.70 14.37
C VAL A 275 9.62 1.72 15.60
N GLU A 276 8.88 2.81 15.82
CA GLU A 276 7.94 2.93 16.92
C GLU A 276 6.79 1.93 16.76
N LEU A 277 6.25 1.82 15.54
CA LEU A 277 5.17 0.89 15.24
C LEU A 277 5.59 -0.56 15.46
N LEU A 278 6.77 -0.94 14.98
CA LEU A 278 7.31 -2.28 15.18
C LEU A 278 7.55 -2.59 16.66
N SER A 279 8.05 -1.60 17.43
CA SER A 279 8.22 -1.74 18.87
C SER A 279 6.90 -1.99 19.60
N GLU A 280 5.82 -1.34 19.17
CA GLU A 280 4.49 -1.54 19.76
C GLU A 280 3.87 -2.87 19.31
N ALA A 281 3.99 -3.21 18.02
CA ALA A 281 3.48 -4.46 17.47
C ALA A 281 4.08 -5.70 18.14
N ARG A 282 5.35 -5.67 18.54
CA ARG A 282 6.03 -6.76 19.29
C ARG A 282 5.42 -7.05 20.66
N LYS A 283 4.63 -6.14 21.20
CA LYS A 283 3.89 -6.36 22.46
C LYS A 283 2.50 -6.95 22.21
N CYS A 284 2.03 -6.94 20.96
CA CYS A 284 0.69 -7.33 20.57
C CYS A 284 0.65 -8.76 20.01
N HIS A 285 -0.54 -9.33 19.98
CA HIS A 285 -0.78 -10.72 19.54
C HIS A 285 -1.63 -10.78 18.27
N VAL A 286 -2.56 -9.83 18.07
CA VAL A 286 -3.53 -9.86 16.97
C VAL A 286 -3.70 -8.47 16.39
N GLY A 287 -3.70 -8.36 15.06
CA GLY A 287 -4.09 -7.17 14.34
C GLY A 287 -5.61 -7.11 14.15
N ILE A 288 -6.20 -5.93 14.25
CA ILE A 288 -7.65 -5.71 14.13
C ILE A 288 -7.94 -4.93 12.85
N ALA A 289 -8.76 -5.51 11.96
CA ALA A 289 -9.14 -4.95 10.68
C ALA A 289 -10.67 -5.07 10.44
N LEU A 290 -11.44 -4.52 11.36
CA LEU A 290 -12.88 -4.50 11.29
C LEU A 290 -13.34 -3.33 10.42
N TYR A 291 -13.99 -3.63 9.31
CA TYR A 291 -14.53 -2.64 8.40
C TYR A 291 -16.04 -2.75 8.35
N ASP A 292 -16.70 -1.61 8.20
CA ASP A 292 -18.12 -1.62 7.84
C ASP A 292 -18.29 -2.31 6.49
N THR A 293 -19.19 -3.29 6.44
CA THR A 293 -19.50 -4.09 5.25
C THR A 293 -20.59 -3.47 4.38
N GLY A 294 -21.00 -2.23 4.66
CA GLY A 294 -21.99 -1.50 3.84
C GLY A 294 -21.52 -1.38 2.38
N SER A 295 -22.47 -1.35 1.46
CA SER A 295 -22.26 -1.42 0.00
C SER A 295 -21.40 -0.28 -0.57
N ASP A 296 -21.39 0.88 0.10
CA ASP A 296 -20.66 2.08 -0.37
C ASP A 296 -19.22 2.18 0.15
N ASN A 297 -18.77 1.16 0.90
CA ASN A 297 -17.42 1.15 1.43
C ASN A 297 -16.40 0.80 0.33
N PHE A 298 -15.52 1.75 0.00
CA PHE A 298 -14.44 1.54 -0.99
C PHE A 298 -13.49 0.38 -0.63
N THR A 299 -13.48 -0.07 0.64
CA THR A 299 -12.67 -1.21 1.09
C THR A 299 -13.04 -2.52 0.40
N HIS A 300 -14.27 -2.64 -0.14
CA HIS A 300 -14.65 -3.78 -0.99
C HIS A 300 -13.77 -3.94 -2.23
N TYR A 301 -13.21 -2.82 -2.70
CA TYR A 301 -12.37 -2.78 -3.90
C TYR A 301 -10.87 -2.78 -3.57
N ALA A 302 -10.50 -2.49 -2.34
CA ALA A 302 -9.10 -2.33 -1.95
C ALA A 302 -8.43 -3.68 -1.59
N ASP A 303 -7.11 -3.73 -1.69
CA ASP A 303 -6.27 -4.67 -0.95
C ASP A 303 -5.92 -4.01 0.40
N PRO A 304 -6.47 -4.49 1.53
CA PRO A 304 -6.39 -3.75 2.79
C PRO A 304 -4.97 -3.73 3.36
N GLY A 305 -4.30 -2.57 3.25
CA GLY A 305 -2.92 -2.38 3.67
C GLY A 305 -2.63 -2.76 5.13
N LYS A 306 -3.60 -2.57 6.05
CA LYS A 306 -3.38 -2.96 7.46
C LYS A 306 -3.30 -4.47 7.66
N VAL A 307 -4.05 -5.28 6.89
CA VAL A 307 -3.95 -6.76 6.94
C VAL A 307 -2.55 -7.20 6.51
N LYS A 308 -2.01 -6.57 5.46
CA LYS A 308 -0.65 -6.81 4.98
C LYS A 308 0.39 -6.36 6.02
N ALA A 309 0.23 -5.17 6.59
CA ALA A 309 1.13 -4.66 7.63
C ALA A 309 1.16 -5.56 8.88
N TYR A 310 0.01 -6.10 9.31
CA TYR A 310 0.00 -7.07 10.42
C TYR A 310 0.77 -8.34 10.07
N ALA A 311 0.60 -8.86 8.86
CA ALA A 311 1.34 -10.04 8.42
C ALA A 311 2.86 -9.79 8.38
N GLU A 312 3.32 -8.62 7.93
CA GLU A 312 4.73 -8.23 7.96
C GLU A 312 5.30 -8.17 9.38
N MET A 313 4.47 -7.79 10.37
CA MET A 313 4.78 -7.78 11.80
C MET A 313 4.54 -9.14 12.48
N HIS A 314 4.27 -10.19 11.71
CA HIS A 314 3.99 -11.57 12.19
C HIS A 314 2.76 -11.70 13.09
N LEU A 315 1.79 -10.79 12.98
CA LEU A 315 0.55 -10.83 13.74
C LEU A 315 -0.57 -11.51 12.94
N PRO A 316 -1.26 -12.51 13.50
CA PRO A 316 -2.56 -12.93 13.01
C PRO A 316 -3.55 -11.78 12.98
N VAL A 317 -4.59 -11.87 12.15
CA VAL A 317 -5.59 -10.80 12.02
C VAL A 317 -6.99 -11.30 12.36
N VAL A 318 -7.79 -10.44 13.01
CA VAL A 318 -9.27 -10.55 12.99
C VAL A 318 -9.79 -9.49 12.05
N MET A 319 -10.52 -9.91 11.02
CA MET A 319 -11.05 -9.00 10.01
C MET A 319 -12.49 -9.33 9.60
N THR A 320 -13.22 -8.32 9.15
CA THR A 320 -14.53 -8.52 8.52
C THR A 320 -14.38 -9.02 7.08
N ARG A 321 -15.38 -9.76 6.58
CA ARG A 321 -15.44 -10.29 5.22
C ARG A 321 -15.76 -9.18 4.22
N ILE A 322 -14.74 -8.48 3.73
CA ILE A 322 -14.98 -7.30 2.89
C ILE A 322 -14.15 -7.22 1.60
N SER A 323 -13.04 -7.94 1.47
CA SER A 323 -12.14 -7.78 0.32
C SER A 323 -11.60 -9.11 -0.21
N ASP A 324 -10.97 -9.06 -1.38
CA ASP A 324 -10.40 -10.23 -2.07
C ASP A 324 -9.20 -10.87 -1.35
N ILE A 325 -8.72 -10.29 -0.24
CA ILE A 325 -7.69 -10.90 0.61
C ILE A 325 -8.26 -12.01 1.50
N VAL A 326 -9.56 -12.00 1.77
CA VAL A 326 -10.25 -12.95 2.66
C VAL A 326 -9.95 -14.41 2.33
N PRO A 327 -10.07 -14.89 1.07
CA PRO A 327 -9.75 -16.28 0.73
C PRO A 327 -8.32 -16.69 1.08
N PHE A 328 -7.37 -15.76 1.06
CA PHE A 328 -5.98 -16.03 1.41
C PHE A 328 -5.79 -16.09 2.93
N VAL A 329 -6.45 -15.22 3.70
CA VAL A 329 -6.43 -15.28 5.17
C VAL A 329 -6.97 -16.62 5.64
N GLU A 330 -8.10 -17.07 5.10
CA GLU A 330 -8.73 -18.37 5.41
C GLU A 330 -7.87 -19.55 4.98
N LYS A 331 -7.36 -19.54 3.72
CA LYS A 331 -6.52 -20.58 3.16
C LYS A 331 -5.26 -20.85 3.98
N PHE A 332 -4.58 -19.79 4.37
CA PHE A 332 -3.33 -19.89 5.12
C PHE A 332 -3.55 -20.02 6.63
N LYS A 333 -4.76 -19.79 7.13
CA LYS A 333 -5.04 -19.67 8.57
C LYS A 333 -4.17 -18.58 9.22
N SER A 334 -4.05 -17.44 8.54
CA SER A 334 -3.28 -16.30 9.02
C SER A 334 -4.11 -15.34 9.90
N GLY A 335 -5.34 -15.71 10.20
CA GLY A 335 -6.29 -14.95 11.02
C GLY A 335 -7.68 -15.56 10.99
N GLU A 336 -8.61 -14.83 11.58
CA GLU A 336 -10.04 -15.14 11.58
C GLU A 336 -10.81 -14.10 10.78
N VAL A 337 -11.76 -14.57 9.97
CA VAL A 337 -12.68 -13.74 9.20
C VAL A 337 -14.04 -13.83 9.82
N ILE A 338 -14.64 -12.67 10.14
CA ILE A 338 -15.95 -12.58 10.76
C ILE A 338 -16.95 -11.87 9.86
N ASP A 339 -18.20 -12.22 9.96
CA ASP A 339 -19.29 -11.59 9.21
C ASP A 339 -20.02 -10.54 10.06
N ARG A 340 -19.99 -10.68 11.39
CA ARG A 340 -20.66 -9.79 12.35
C ARG A 340 -19.73 -9.44 13.52
N SER A 341 -19.88 -8.23 14.06
CA SER A 341 -19.12 -7.77 15.21
C SER A 341 -19.32 -8.62 16.49
N THR A 342 -20.45 -9.29 16.62
CA THR A 342 -20.72 -10.24 17.72
C THR A 342 -19.80 -11.46 17.74
N GLU A 343 -19.08 -11.72 16.64
CA GLU A 343 -18.16 -12.85 16.50
C GLU A 343 -16.72 -12.52 16.90
N ILE A 344 -16.44 -11.25 17.30
CA ILE A 344 -15.09 -10.79 17.68
C ILE A 344 -14.50 -11.65 18.79
N GLY A 345 -15.26 -11.90 19.85
CA GLY A 345 -14.83 -12.69 21.01
C GLY A 345 -14.42 -14.11 20.61
N ASP A 346 -15.29 -14.81 19.91
CA ASP A 346 -15.02 -16.18 19.46
C ASP A 346 -13.80 -16.27 18.53
N ALA A 347 -13.63 -15.28 17.66
CA ALA A 347 -12.47 -15.20 16.76
C ALA A 347 -11.17 -15.00 17.54
N LEU A 348 -11.18 -14.10 18.51
CA LEU A 348 -10.01 -13.83 19.37
C LEU A 348 -9.65 -15.05 20.24
N GLU A 349 -10.65 -15.74 20.81
CA GLU A 349 -10.42 -16.94 21.62
C GLU A 349 -9.89 -18.11 20.75
N ARG A 350 -10.38 -18.29 19.52
CA ARG A 350 -9.81 -19.28 18.59
C ARG A 350 -8.33 -19.00 18.31
N ILE A 351 -7.96 -17.74 18.05
CA ILE A 351 -6.57 -17.37 17.82
C ILE A 351 -5.73 -17.61 19.08
N ARG A 352 -6.22 -17.18 20.26
CA ARG A 352 -5.52 -17.32 21.54
C ARG A 352 -5.30 -18.79 21.90
N GLY A 353 -6.32 -19.63 21.69
CA GLY A 353 -6.28 -21.06 22.01
C GLY A 353 -5.31 -21.89 21.17
N ASP A 354 -5.00 -21.42 19.92
CA ASP A 354 -4.06 -22.11 19.03
C ASP A 354 -3.12 -21.12 18.33
N TYR A 355 -2.54 -20.21 19.13
CA TYR A 355 -1.75 -19.08 18.64
C TYR A 355 -0.62 -19.50 17.69
N GLY A 356 0.08 -20.60 18.01
CA GLY A 356 1.18 -21.11 17.19
C GLY A 356 0.74 -21.51 15.77
N ARG A 357 -0.45 -22.06 15.62
CA ARG A 357 -1.02 -22.42 14.31
C ARG A 357 -1.30 -21.19 13.46
N TYR A 358 -1.90 -20.16 14.05
CA TYR A 358 -2.17 -18.89 13.34
C TYR A 358 -0.87 -18.18 12.97
N GLN A 359 0.12 -18.16 13.87
CA GLN A 359 1.43 -17.59 13.57
C GLN A 359 2.12 -18.34 12.42
N ALA A 360 2.10 -19.68 12.40
CA ALA A 360 2.57 -20.48 11.26
C ALA A 360 1.79 -20.17 9.97
N GLY A 361 0.50 -19.85 10.11
CA GLY A 361 -0.34 -19.37 9.01
C GLY A 361 0.12 -18.04 8.44
N VAL A 362 0.45 -17.09 9.30
CA VAL A 362 1.01 -15.78 8.90
C VAL A 362 2.32 -15.95 8.13
N TYR A 363 3.23 -16.83 8.57
CA TYR A 363 4.48 -17.10 7.83
C TYR A 363 4.20 -17.63 6.41
N ARG A 364 3.25 -18.56 6.23
CA ARG A 364 2.86 -19.05 4.90
C ARG A 364 2.21 -17.97 4.03
N PHE A 365 1.39 -17.09 4.63
CA PHE A 365 0.78 -15.97 3.95
C PHE A 365 1.84 -14.97 3.46
N VAL A 366 2.79 -14.60 4.32
CA VAL A 366 3.91 -13.71 3.98
C VAL A 366 4.78 -14.31 2.89
N GLU A 367 5.11 -15.58 2.99
CA GLU A 367 5.90 -16.28 1.97
C GLU A 367 5.20 -16.28 0.61
N HIS A 368 3.88 -16.50 0.58
CA HIS A 368 3.10 -16.45 -0.66
C HIS A 368 3.15 -15.07 -1.34
N PHE A 369 3.06 -13.99 -0.57
CA PHE A 369 3.08 -12.63 -1.06
C PHE A 369 4.45 -11.96 -0.99
N HIS A 370 5.54 -12.67 -0.71
CA HIS A 370 6.87 -12.08 -0.60
C HIS A 370 7.23 -11.31 -1.87
N PHE A 371 7.40 -9.99 -1.76
CA PHE A 371 7.36 -9.04 -2.87
C PHE A 371 8.34 -9.39 -4.01
N VAL A 372 9.53 -9.89 -3.71
CA VAL A 372 10.55 -10.20 -4.73
C VAL A 372 10.07 -11.31 -5.67
N ARG A 373 9.55 -12.41 -5.11
CA ARG A 373 9.05 -13.53 -5.89
C ARG A 373 7.69 -13.22 -6.51
N TYR A 374 6.77 -12.71 -5.71
CA TYR A 374 5.40 -12.43 -6.13
C TYR A 374 5.34 -11.45 -7.30
N TYR A 375 6.08 -10.33 -7.21
CA TYR A 375 6.16 -9.38 -8.30
C TYR A 375 7.02 -9.89 -9.46
N GLY A 376 8.06 -10.69 -9.19
CA GLY A 376 8.86 -11.34 -10.24
C GLY A 376 8.03 -12.19 -11.18
N GLU A 377 7.05 -12.93 -10.64
CA GLU A 377 6.10 -13.71 -11.42
C GLU A 377 5.01 -12.83 -12.06
N ALA A 378 4.48 -11.87 -11.29
CA ALA A 378 3.37 -11.02 -11.72
C ALA A 378 3.76 -10.07 -12.85
N PHE A 379 4.95 -9.47 -12.78
CA PHE A 379 5.46 -8.47 -13.73
C PHE A 379 6.44 -9.03 -14.75
N LYS A 380 6.59 -10.35 -14.85
CA LYS A 380 7.49 -10.98 -15.82
C LYS A 380 7.26 -10.50 -17.25
N VAL A 381 6.01 -10.22 -17.64
CA VAL A 381 5.66 -9.69 -18.96
C VAL A 381 6.30 -8.32 -19.25
N LEU A 382 6.63 -7.53 -18.21
CA LEU A 382 7.29 -6.24 -18.39
C LEU A 382 8.73 -6.36 -18.88
N GLU A 383 9.36 -7.53 -18.71
CA GLU A 383 10.71 -7.83 -19.22
C GLU A 383 10.75 -7.87 -20.76
N GLU A 384 9.60 -8.10 -21.39
CA GLU A 384 9.48 -8.15 -22.86
C GLU A 384 9.64 -6.77 -23.50
N VAL A 385 9.53 -5.69 -22.72
CA VAL A 385 9.65 -4.31 -23.20
C VAL A 385 11.03 -4.03 -23.83
N TRP A 386 12.07 -4.78 -23.44
CA TRP A 386 13.45 -4.61 -23.88
C TRP A 386 14.01 -5.80 -24.69
N LYS A 387 13.16 -6.79 -24.98
CA LYS A 387 13.49 -7.88 -25.91
C LYS A 387 13.16 -7.47 -27.34
#